data_b91ec86318b481fe58cbcaa1f426c2e9
#
_entry.id   b91ec86318b481fe58cbcaa1f426c2e9
#
_cell.length_a   1.000
_cell.length_b   1.000
_cell.length_c   1.000
_cell.angle_alpha   90.00
_cell.angle_beta   90.00
_cell.angle_gamma   90.00
#
_symmetry.space_group_name_H-M   'P 1'
#
loop_
_entity.id
_entity.type
_entity.pdbx_description
1 polymer ?
#
loop_
_entity_poly.entity_id
_entity_poly.type
_entity_poly.pdbx_seq_one_letter_code
_entity_poly.pdbx_strand_id
1 'polypeptide(L)'
;MITIKAEVLKGKQKSDGTYNVKIRMTYKREVKRLPTSIYVRKEDLTKAFKIKNPKFIKEANNIVRQYQELCASLPLETANYSLNDIIECIKVKNERKTTIDFIQFSKEWLKTTQLKGKANYQTSINAFITYLGKEHLNTDQITKKLLKDFMNYLQLKRAQRIEELKKHGKRIPSNRMLSLYIGCLRHLYNEVKKRYNDYDRNIILVPNSPFDNLEIPKQEATRKRAIPAEAIKKIWELPYQYNNTGKEKKCPYNLA
;
A
#
# COMPACT_ATOMS: atom_id res chain seq x y z
N MET A 1 25.44 2.18 -22.38
CA MET A 1 24.84 3.45 -21.86
C MET A 1 23.60 3.78 -22.67
N ILE A 2 22.50 4.14 -22.03
CA ILE A 2 21.24 4.53 -22.69
C ILE A 2 21.31 6.02 -22.99
N THR A 3 21.03 6.40 -24.24
CA THR A 3 20.95 7.81 -24.65
C THR A 3 19.50 8.20 -24.85
N ILE A 4 19.06 9.30 -24.22
CA ILE A 4 17.69 9.79 -24.27
C ILE A 4 17.70 11.24 -24.76
N LYS A 5 16.93 11.52 -25.83
CA LYS A 5 16.82 12.87 -26.42
C LYS A 5 15.41 13.12 -26.91
N ALA A 6 14.95 14.37 -26.87
CA ALA A 6 13.73 14.78 -27.53
C ALA A 6 14.01 15.09 -29.00
N GLU A 7 13.13 14.63 -29.91
CA GLU A 7 13.23 14.90 -31.33
C GLU A 7 11.86 15.09 -31.98
N VAL A 8 11.84 15.81 -33.09
CA VAL A 8 10.66 15.98 -33.95
C VAL A 8 10.98 15.43 -35.35
N LEU A 9 10.10 14.59 -35.88
CA LEU A 9 10.32 13.95 -37.19
C LEU A 9 9.68 14.77 -38.33
N LYS A 10 10.48 15.16 -39.32
CA LYS A 10 10.07 15.98 -40.48
C LYS A 10 8.88 15.40 -41.25
N GLY A 11 8.84 14.08 -41.45
CA GLY A 11 7.81 13.39 -42.24
C GLY A 11 6.56 12.94 -41.45
N LYS A 12 6.37 13.36 -40.19
CA LYS A 12 5.28 12.91 -39.33
C LYS A 12 4.41 14.06 -38.82
N GLN A 13 3.96 14.91 -39.79
CA GLN A 13 2.95 15.94 -39.52
C GLN A 13 1.58 15.30 -39.36
N LYS A 14 0.80 15.74 -38.39
CA LYS A 14 -0.60 15.36 -38.22
C LYS A 14 -1.51 16.17 -39.16
N SER A 15 -2.76 15.72 -39.31
CA SER A 15 -3.78 16.40 -40.12
C SER A 15 -4.10 17.82 -39.62
N ASP A 16 -3.86 18.11 -38.35
CA ASP A 16 -4.03 19.43 -37.72
C ASP A 16 -2.82 20.37 -37.93
N GLY A 17 -1.84 19.96 -38.73
CA GLY A 17 -0.64 20.76 -38.99
C GLY A 17 0.43 20.71 -37.90
N THR A 18 0.20 19.98 -36.80
CA THR A 18 1.16 19.87 -35.72
C THR A 18 2.11 18.69 -35.84
N TYR A 19 3.21 18.74 -35.12
CA TYR A 19 4.21 17.66 -35.00
C TYR A 19 4.29 17.17 -33.57
N ASN A 20 4.25 15.86 -33.35
CA ASN A 20 4.45 15.28 -32.03
C ASN A 20 5.94 15.28 -31.66
N VAL A 21 6.27 15.81 -30.51
CA VAL A 21 7.61 15.67 -29.91
C VAL A 21 7.74 14.25 -29.39
N LYS A 22 8.79 13.52 -29.85
CA LYS A 22 9.05 12.14 -29.44
C LYS A 22 10.31 12.06 -28.59
N ILE A 23 10.30 11.15 -27.63
CA ILE A 23 11.50 10.79 -26.88
C ILE A 23 12.20 9.66 -27.64
N ARG A 24 13.38 9.94 -28.16
CA ARG A 24 14.26 8.96 -28.77
C ARG A 24 15.14 8.34 -27.72
N MET A 25 15.01 7.03 -27.57
CA MET A 25 15.87 6.20 -26.73
C MET A 25 16.78 5.36 -27.60
N THR A 26 18.08 5.33 -27.27
CA THR A 26 19.07 4.53 -28.01
C THR A 26 19.84 3.68 -27.00
N TYR A 27 19.89 2.36 -27.23
CA TYR A 27 20.66 1.40 -26.43
C TYR A 27 21.13 0.24 -27.32
N LYS A 28 22.38 -0.20 -27.17
CA LYS A 28 22.99 -1.31 -27.96
C LYS A 28 22.70 -1.21 -29.48
N ARG A 29 22.82 0.00 -30.06
CA ARG A 29 22.51 0.34 -31.45
C ARG A 29 21.02 0.27 -31.87
N GLU A 30 20.13 -0.17 -30.96
CA GLU A 30 18.70 -0.10 -31.17
C GLU A 30 18.15 1.31 -30.89
N VAL A 31 17.15 1.73 -31.64
CA VAL A 31 16.50 3.04 -31.50
C VAL A 31 14.99 2.87 -31.41
N LYS A 32 14.40 3.38 -30.33
CA LYS A 32 12.95 3.48 -30.17
C LYS A 32 12.52 4.92 -29.93
N ARG A 33 11.32 5.25 -30.41
CA ARG A 33 10.73 6.58 -30.32
C ARG A 33 9.39 6.51 -29.63
N LEU A 34 9.31 7.11 -28.46
CA LEU A 34 8.09 7.15 -27.65
C LEU A 34 7.36 8.46 -27.91
N PRO A 35 6.06 8.45 -28.22
CA PRO A 35 5.28 9.68 -28.37
C PRO A 35 5.11 10.36 -27.01
N THR A 36 5.01 11.71 -27.03
CA THR A 36 4.69 12.50 -25.84
C THR A 36 3.35 13.20 -26.01
N SER A 37 2.88 13.88 -24.98
CA SER A 37 1.73 14.77 -25.02
C SER A 37 2.03 16.15 -25.66
N ILE A 38 3.29 16.43 -26.02
CA ILE A 38 3.72 17.71 -26.56
C ILE A 38 3.54 17.72 -28.08
N TYR A 39 2.80 18.71 -28.57
CA TYR A 39 2.62 18.98 -29.98
C TYR A 39 3.11 20.38 -30.31
N VAL A 40 3.90 20.52 -31.35
CA VAL A 40 4.49 21.78 -31.80
C VAL A 40 4.10 22.10 -33.23
N ARG A 41 3.95 23.38 -33.56
CA ARG A 41 3.69 23.86 -34.93
C ARG A 41 5.00 24.07 -35.66
N LYS A 42 4.92 24.20 -36.97
CA LYS A 42 6.09 24.46 -37.84
C LYS A 42 6.84 25.74 -37.42
N GLU A 43 6.11 26.73 -36.91
CA GLU A 43 6.64 28.01 -36.45
C GLU A 43 7.54 27.86 -35.23
N ASP A 44 7.29 26.86 -34.40
CA ASP A 44 8.06 26.55 -33.18
C ASP A 44 9.31 25.73 -33.46
N LEU A 45 9.56 25.40 -34.75
CA LEU A 45 10.67 24.58 -35.19
C LEU A 45 11.68 25.39 -36.03
N THR A 46 12.95 25.00 -35.93
CA THR A 46 14.00 25.49 -36.83
C THR A 46 13.92 24.80 -38.18
N LYS A 47 14.68 25.31 -39.19
CA LYS A 47 14.84 24.64 -40.50
C LYS A 47 15.33 23.19 -40.37
N ALA A 48 16.08 22.88 -39.34
CA ALA A 48 16.59 21.54 -39.01
C ALA A 48 15.61 20.71 -38.13
N PHE A 49 14.35 21.11 -38.00
CA PHE A 49 13.33 20.44 -37.18
C PHE A 49 13.70 20.27 -35.69
N LYS A 50 14.52 21.18 -35.17
CA LYS A 50 14.76 21.28 -33.71
C LYS A 50 13.76 22.25 -33.09
N ILE A 51 13.32 21.99 -31.87
CA ILE A 51 12.39 22.87 -31.14
C ILE A 51 13.08 24.20 -30.88
N LYS A 52 12.42 25.29 -31.24
CA LYS A 52 12.94 26.68 -31.09
C LYS A 52 12.30 27.37 -29.88
N ASN A 53 11.02 27.12 -29.62
CA ASN A 53 10.27 27.78 -28.58
C ASN A 53 10.75 27.34 -27.18
N PRO A 54 11.19 28.26 -26.30
CA PRO A 54 11.73 27.95 -24.97
C PRO A 54 10.75 27.17 -24.07
N LYS A 55 9.44 27.44 -24.20
CA LYS A 55 8.40 26.73 -23.45
C LYS A 55 8.44 25.22 -23.75
N PHE A 56 8.37 24.86 -25.02
CA PHE A 56 8.38 23.46 -25.44
C PHE A 56 9.74 22.79 -25.19
N ILE A 57 10.85 23.53 -25.27
CA ILE A 57 12.19 23.04 -24.91
C ILE A 57 12.19 22.64 -23.41
N LYS A 58 11.66 23.51 -22.53
CA LYS A 58 11.60 23.24 -21.09
C LYS A 58 10.73 22.01 -20.80
N GLU A 59 9.56 21.92 -21.41
CA GLU A 59 8.64 20.79 -21.26
C GLU A 59 9.29 19.47 -21.77
N ALA A 60 9.89 19.50 -22.94
CA ALA A 60 10.58 18.33 -23.51
C ALA A 60 11.76 17.87 -22.65
N ASN A 61 12.57 18.83 -22.14
CA ASN A 61 13.69 18.52 -21.25
C ASN A 61 13.22 17.94 -19.91
N ASN A 62 12.10 18.39 -19.37
CA ASN A 62 11.51 17.80 -18.17
C ASN A 62 11.14 16.32 -18.40
N ILE A 63 10.54 16.01 -19.53
CA ILE A 63 10.20 14.62 -19.90
C ILE A 63 11.50 13.79 -20.07
N VAL A 64 12.50 14.31 -20.78
CA VAL A 64 13.80 13.65 -20.96
C VAL A 64 14.42 13.34 -19.60
N ARG A 65 14.42 14.30 -18.67
CA ARG A 65 14.94 14.12 -17.31
C ARG A 65 14.19 13.04 -16.55
N GLN A 66 12.85 13.03 -16.61
CA GLN A 66 12.05 11.97 -15.99
C GLN A 66 12.44 10.58 -16.51
N TYR A 67 12.60 10.42 -17.82
CA TYR A 67 13.05 9.15 -18.40
C TYR A 67 14.48 8.78 -17.99
N GLN A 68 15.38 9.76 -17.87
CA GLN A 68 16.74 9.54 -17.36
C GLN A 68 16.74 9.06 -15.91
N GLU A 69 15.94 9.69 -15.04
CA GLU A 69 15.77 9.30 -13.63
C GLU A 69 15.18 7.89 -13.52
N LEU A 70 14.18 7.55 -14.34
CA LEU A 70 13.59 6.21 -14.41
C LEU A 70 14.63 5.17 -14.84
N CYS A 71 15.42 5.45 -15.89
CA CYS A 71 16.50 4.57 -16.34
C CYS A 71 17.58 4.40 -15.26
N ALA A 72 17.96 5.47 -14.56
CA ALA A 72 18.95 5.42 -13.49
C ALA A 72 18.46 4.60 -12.27
N SER A 73 17.15 4.51 -12.08
CA SER A 73 16.54 3.72 -11.01
C SER A 73 16.33 2.24 -11.36
N LEU A 74 16.72 1.81 -12.57
CA LEU A 74 16.68 0.40 -12.95
C LEU A 74 17.83 -0.37 -12.27
N PRO A 75 17.63 -1.66 -11.92
CA PRO A 75 18.68 -2.48 -11.32
C PRO A 75 19.93 -2.59 -12.20
N LEU A 76 21.08 -2.80 -11.59
CA LEU A 76 22.39 -2.97 -12.28
C LEU A 76 22.41 -4.15 -13.26
N GLU A 77 21.51 -5.13 -13.10
CA GLU A 77 21.37 -6.30 -13.97
C GLU A 77 20.78 -5.98 -15.37
N THR A 78 20.45 -4.72 -15.64
CA THR A 78 19.92 -4.28 -16.94
C THR A 78 20.92 -4.46 -18.11
N ALA A 79 22.14 -4.89 -17.84
CA ALA A 79 23.11 -5.23 -18.89
C ALA A 79 22.57 -6.30 -19.87
N ASN A 80 21.69 -7.19 -19.41
CA ASN A 80 21.08 -8.27 -20.21
C ASN A 80 19.76 -7.88 -20.89
N TYR A 81 19.20 -6.71 -20.55
CA TYR A 81 17.90 -6.27 -21.10
C TYR A 81 18.03 -5.75 -22.53
N SER A 82 17.03 -6.04 -23.35
CA SER A 82 16.82 -5.39 -24.63
C SER A 82 16.26 -3.96 -24.43
N LEU A 83 16.31 -3.13 -25.47
CA LEU A 83 15.68 -1.79 -25.41
C LEU A 83 14.16 -1.88 -25.18
N ASN A 84 13.51 -2.94 -25.67
CA ASN A 84 12.08 -3.18 -25.44
C ASN A 84 11.79 -3.46 -23.96
N ASP A 85 12.56 -4.33 -23.31
CA ASP A 85 12.39 -4.66 -21.90
C ASP A 85 12.55 -3.42 -21.01
N ILE A 86 13.55 -2.58 -21.34
CA ILE A 86 13.77 -1.30 -20.66
C ILE A 86 12.57 -0.38 -20.83
N ILE A 87 12.02 -0.27 -22.03
CA ILE A 87 10.84 0.57 -22.30
C ILE A 87 9.60 0.02 -21.60
N GLU A 88 9.41 -1.29 -21.55
CA GLU A 88 8.33 -1.91 -20.78
C GLU A 88 8.48 -1.64 -19.29
N CYS A 89 9.67 -1.79 -18.74
CA CYS A 89 9.95 -1.43 -17.34
C CYS A 89 9.64 0.04 -17.06
N ILE A 90 10.00 0.96 -17.97
CA ILE A 90 9.73 2.39 -17.84
C ILE A 90 8.24 2.68 -17.97
N LYS A 91 7.53 2.10 -18.94
CA LYS A 91 6.08 2.24 -19.10
C LYS A 91 5.36 1.77 -17.84
N VAL A 92 5.72 0.59 -17.39
CA VAL A 92 5.21 0.01 -16.17
C VAL A 92 5.47 0.92 -14.96
N LYS A 93 6.64 1.54 -14.82
CA LYS A 93 6.94 2.54 -13.78
C LYS A 93 6.18 3.86 -13.98
N ASN A 94 5.96 4.30 -15.22
CA ASN A 94 5.21 5.53 -15.54
C ASN A 94 3.69 5.35 -15.39
N GLU A 95 3.14 4.23 -15.86
CA GLU A 95 1.74 3.87 -15.65
C GLU A 95 1.45 3.61 -14.17
N ARG A 96 2.47 3.32 -13.40
CA ARG A 96 2.48 3.01 -11.97
C ARG A 96 2.72 4.19 -11.04
N LYS A 97 2.70 5.40 -11.53
CA LYS A 97 2.15 6.51 -10.73
C LYS A 97 0.63 6.34 -10.52
N THR A 98 0.08 5.19 -10.85
CA THR A 98 -1.23 4.76 -10.34
C THR A 98 -1.07 4.62 -8.84
N THR A 99 -1.38 5.70 -8.17
CA THR A 99 -1.46 5.79 -6.73
C THR A 99 -2.41 4.69 -6.24
N ILE A 100 -1.85 3.64 -5.66
CA ILE A 100 -2.64 2.54 -5.12
C ILE A 100 -3.32 3.04 -3.86
N ASP A 101 -4.63 3.17 -3.89
CA ASP A 101 -5.42 3.53 -2.71
C ASP A 101 -5.46 2.35 -1.75
N PHE A 102 -4.77 2.49 -0.62
CA PHE A 102 -4.67 1.48 0.41
C PHE A 102 -6.02 1.19 1.09
N ILE A 103 -6.82 2.24 1.33
CA ILE A 103 -8.11 2.08 2.03
C ILE A 103 -9.10 1.37 1.13
N GLN A 104 -9.20 1.78 -0.13
CA GLN A 104 -10.07 1.13 -1.11
C GLN A 104 -9.67 -0.34 -1.29
N PHE A 105 -8.38 -0.61 -1.51
CA PHE A 105 -7.86 -1.97 -1.59
C PHE A 105 -8.24 -2.80 -0.36
N SER A 106 -8.08 -2.25 0.84
CA SER A 106 -8.38 -2.94 2.08
C SER A 106 -9.87 -3.28 2.21
N LYS A 107 -10.76 -2.36 1.81
CA LYS A 107 -12.21 -2.60 1.78
C LYS A 107 -12.58 -3.72 0.78
N GLU A 108 -11.95 -3.73 -0.41
CA GLU A 108 -12.16 -4.77 -1.43
C GLU A 108 -11.63 -6.13 -0.96
N TRP A 109 -10.43 -6.17 -0.40
CA TRP A 109 -9.83 -7.39 0.15
C TRP A 109 -10.71 -8.01 1.23
N LEU A 110 -11.31 -7.18 2.09
CA LEU A 110 -12.26 -7.64 3.10
C LEU A 110 -13.52 -8.28 2.51
N LYS A 111 -13.98 -7.88 1.33
CA LYS A 111 -15.14 -8.50 0.67
C LYS A 111 -14.83 -9.90 0.17
N THR A 112 -13.60 -10.13 -0.28
CA THR A 112 -13.16 -11.38 -0.92
C THR A 112 -12.54 -12.39 0.03
N THR A 113 -11.98 -11.93 1.17
CA THR A 113 -11.29 -12.81 2.12
C THR A 113 -12.24 -13.72 2.90
N GLN A 114 -11.82 -14.97 3.11
CA GLN A 114 -12.53 -15.98 3.93
C GLN A 114 -11.95 -16.12 5.34
N LEU A 115 -11.05 -15.22 5.77
CA LEU A 115 -10.40 -15.30 7.07
C LEU A 115 -11.40 -15.18 8.23
N LYS A 116 -11.32 -16.10 9.20
CA LYS A 116 -12.16 -16.11 10.41
C LYS A 116 -12.03 -14.82 11.25
N GLY A 117 -10.89 -14.13 11.20
CA GLY A 117 -10.62 -12.88 11.94
C GLY A 117 -11.02 -11.58 11.23
N LYS A 118 -11.84 -11.64 10.19
CA LYS A 118 -12.23 -10.51 9.33
C LYS A 118 -12.71 -9.27 10.10
N ALA A 119 -13.46 -9.45 11.17
CA ALA A 119 -13.97 -8.35 12.00
C ALA A 119 -12.85 -7.48 12.61
N ASN A 120 -11.70 -8.06 12.97
CA ASN A 120 -10.56 -7.33 13.50
C ASN A 120 -9.95 -6.38 12.45
N TYR A 121 -9.86 -6.83 11.19
CA TYR A 121 -9.38 -6.03 10.07
C TYR A 121 -10.33 -4.85 9.80
N GLN A 122 -11.65 -5.14 9.75
CA GLN A 122 -12.65 -4.09 9.56
C GLN A 122 -12.57 -3.02 10.65
N THR A 123 -12.46 -3.43 11.92
CA THR A 123 -12.34 -2.50 13.04
C THR A 123 -11.05 -1.69 12.96
N SER A 124 -9.94 -2.31 12.56
CA SER A 124 -8.64 -1.63 12.40
C SER A 124 -8.68 -0.60 11.27
N ILE A 125 -9.30 -0.92 10.13
CA ILE A 125 -9.47 -0.01 8.99
C ILE A 125 -10.36 1.16 9.40
N ASN A 126 -11.48 0.91 10.06
CA ASN A 126 -12.40 1.95 10.52
C ASN A 126 -11.72 2.91 11.51
N ALA A 127 -10.94 2.38 12.45
CA ALA A 127 -10.16 3.20 13.37
C ALA A 127 -9.12 4.06 12.64
N PHE A 128 -8.49 3.52 11.60
CA PHE A 128 -7.51 4.25 10.79
C PHE A 128 -8.18 5.36 9.96
N ILE A 129 -9.33 5.08 9.32
CA ILE A 129 -10.14 6.07 8.61
C ILE A 129 -10.58 7.20 9.55
N THR A 130 -11.06 6.86 10.75
CA THR A 130 -11.47 7.86 11.76
C THR A 130 -10.30 8.76 12.17
N TYR A 131 -9.10 8.19 12.31
CA TYR A 131 -7.89 8.97 12.60
C TYR A 131 -7.50 9.91 11.45
N LEU A 132 -7.57 9.42 10.20
CA LEU A 132 -7.20 10.18 9.02
C LEU A 132 -8.21 11.28 8.66
N GLY A 133 -9.48 11.11 9.06
CA GLY A 133 -10.58 11.99 8.64
C GLY A 133 -10.91 11.94 7.14
N LYS A 134 -10.43 10.92 6.43
CA LYS A 134 -10.62 10.75 4.98
C LYS A 134 -10.66 9.27 4.60
N GLU A 135 -11.40 8.95 3.53
CA GLU A 135 -11.61 7.58 3.05
C GLU A 135 -10.64 7.12 1.96
N HIS A 136 -9.68 7.94 1.59
CA HIS A 136 -8.68 7.67 0.58
C HIS A 136 -7.28 7.94 1.13
N LEU A 137 -6.38 6.99 0.97
CA LEU A 137 -4.97 7.12 1.32
C LEU A 137 -4.13 6.26 0.40
N ASN A 138 -3.20 6.88 -0.31
CA ASN A 138 -2.29 6.18 -1.18
C ASN A 138 -1.17 5.48 -0.40
N THR A 139 -0.68 4.35 -0.93
CA THR A 139 0.38 3.55 -0.29
C THR A 139 1.68 4.33 -0.07
N ASP A 140 2.01 5.28 -0.93
CA ASP A 140 3.19 6.15 -0.83
C ASP A 140 3.09 7.16 0.33
N GLN A 141 1.87 7.50 0.73
CA GLN A 141 1.60 8.40 1.86
C GLN A 141 1.67 7.69 3.22
N ILE A 142 1.68 6.35 3.23
CA ILE A 142 1.82 5.58 4.47
C ILE A 142 3.30 5.61 4.89
N THR A 143 3.62 6.47 5.83
CA THR A 143 4.97 6.63 6.37
C THR A 143 5.07 6.06 7.78
N LYS A 144 6.29 5.76 8.23
CA LYS A 144 6.55 5.35 9.62
C LYS A 144 6.10 6.41 10.62
N LYS A 145 6.20 7.70 10.26
CA LYS A 145 5.72 8.81 11.09
C LYS A 145 4.20 8.74 11.25
N LEU A 146 3.46 8.60 10.14
CA LEU A 146 1.99 8.48 10.17
C LEU A 146 1.54 7.33 11.06
N LEU A 147 2.23 6.17 11.01
CA LEU A 147 1.90 5.01 11.85
C LEU A 147 2.20 5.27 13.33
N LYS A 148 3.29 5.98 13.65
CA LYS A 148 3.59 6.38 15.04
C LYS A 148 2.52 7.35 15.58
N ASP A 149 2.13 8.34 14.77
CA ASP A 149 1.10 9.31 15.14
C ASP A 149 -0.26 8.62 15.33
N PHE A 150 -0.59 7.64 14.51
CA PHE A 150 -1.77 6.80 14.69
C PHE A 150 -1.71 5.97 15.98
N MET A 151 -0.56 5.38 16.32
CA MET A 151 -0.40 4.66 17.61
C MET A 151 -0.60 5.60 18.81
N ASN A 152 -0.05 6.81 18.75
CA ASN A 152 -0.24 7.81 19.80
C ASN A 152 -1.72 8.20 19.94
N TYR A 153 -2.41 8.40 18.82
CA TYR A 153 -3.86 8.63 18.83
C TYR A 153 -4.64 7.50 19.49
N LEU A 154 -4.32 6.25 19.18
CA LEU A 154 -4.96 5.08 19.79
C LEU A 154 -4.67 5.00 21.30
N GLN A 155 -3.46 5.35 21.74
CA GLN A 155 -3.10 5.39 23.16
C GLN A 155 -3.91 6.46 23.93
N LEU A 156 -4.05 7.65 23.35
CA LEU A 156 -4.86 8.73 23.93
C LEU A 156 -6.33 8.32 24.05
N LYS A 157 -6.90 7.77 22.98
CA LYS A 157 -8.28 7.24 23.00
C LYS A 157 -8.47 6.14 24.05
N ARG A 158 -7.48 5.26 24.19
CA ARG A 158 -7.50 4.22 25.22
C ARG A 158 -7.44 4.82 26.62
N ALA A 159 -6.59 5.82 26.85
CA ALA A 159 -6.47 6.48 28.16
C ALA A 159 -7.80 7.13 28.57
N GLN A 160 -8.43 7.89 27.68
CA GLN A 160 -9.75 8.48 27.90
C GLN A 160 -10.80 7.42 28.28
N ARG A 161 -10.86 6.32 27.51
CA ARG A 161 -11.79 5.23 27.78
C ARG A 161 -11.52 4.53 29.12
N ILE A 162 -10.26 4.41 29.53
CA ILE A 162 -9.90 3.84 30.85
C ILE A 162 -10.41 4.71 31.98
N GLU A 163 -10.29 6.03 31.88
CA GLU A 163 -10.81 6.97 32.88
C GLU A 163 -12.33 6.88 33.01
N GLU A 164 -13.05 6.81 31.89
CA GLU A 164 -14.50 6.60 31.89
C GLU A 164 -14.89 5.28 32.57
N LEU A 165 -14.19 4.18 32.20
CA LEU A 165 -14.46 2.85 32.76
C LEU A 165 -14.16 2.79 34.27
N LYS A 166 -13.10 3.48 34.74
CA LYS A 166 -12.78 3.59 36.17
C LYS A 166 -13.88 4.31 36.92
N LYS A 167 -14.43 5.41 36.40
CA LYS A 167 -15.55 6.14 37.00
C LYS A 167 -16.79 5.26 37.24
N HIS A 168 -16.99 4.29 36.35
CA HIS A 168 -18.14 3.37 36.40
C HIS A 168 -17.81 2.00 37.01
N GLY A 169 -16.64 1.80 37.62
CA GLY A 169 -16.21 0.53 38.21
C GLY A 169 -16.12 -0.64 37.22
N LYS A 170 -16.01 -0.34 35.90
CA LYS A 170 -15.97 -1.36 34.84
C LYS A 170 -14.55 -1.88 34.62
N ARG A 171 -14.47 -3.12 34.13
CA ARG A 171 -13.18 -3.77 33.84
C ARG A 171 -12.39 -3.02 32.74
N ILE A 172 -11.11 -2.78 33.02
CA ILE A 172 -10.17 -2.15 32.11
C ILE A 172 -9.75 -3.18 31.03
N PRO A 173 -9.89 -2.86 29.72
CA PRO A 173 -9.44 -3.72 28.64
C PRO A 173 -7.90 -3.75 28.57
N SER A 174 -7.34 -4.88 28.09
CA SER A 174 -5.90 -5.02 27.86
C SER A 174 -5.40 -4.06 26.76
N ASN A 175 -4.08 -3.86 26.69
CA ASN A 175 -3.45 -3.03 25.65
C ASN A 175 -3.31 -3.73 24.28
N ARG A 176 -3.88 -4.95 24.13
CA ARG A 176 -3.82 -5.76 22.90
C ARG A 176 -4.29 -5.03 21.64
N MET A 177 -5.20 -4.07 21.79
CA MET A 177 -5.76 -3.30 20.67
C MET A 177 -4.67 -2.66 19.80
N LEU A 178 -3.60 -2.10 20.40
CA LEU A 178 -2.54 -1.41 19.66
C LEU A 178 -1.80 -2.37 18.73
N SER A 179 -1.33 -3.50 19.27
CA SER A 179 -0.62 -4.51 18.50
C SER A 179 -1.52 -5.15 17.44
N LEU A 180 -2.81 -5.37 17.75
CA LEU A 180 -3.78 -5.94 16.84
C LEU A 180 -4.02 -5.02 15.63
N TYR A 181 -4.28 -3.73 15.85
CA TYR A 181 -4.60 -2.79 14.78
C TYR A 181 -3.41 -2.58 13.84
N ILE A 182 -2.23 -2.37 14.40
CA ILE A 182 -1.01 -2.23 13.59
C ILE A 182 -0.68 -3.54 12.86
N GLY A 183 -0.87 -4.70 13.50
CA GLY A 183 -0.70 -6.01 12.88
C GLY A 183 -1.64 -6.22 11.69
N CYS A 184 -2.92 -5.86 11.83
CA CYS A 184 -3.90 -5.92 10.74
C CYS A 184 -3.52 -5.01 9.57
N LEU A 185 -3.12 -3.75 9.85
CA LEU A 185 -2.69 -2.81 8.81
C LEU A 185 -1.41 -3.30 8.11
N ARG A 186 -0.43 -3.85 8.84
CA ARG A 186 0.78 -4.47 8.28
C ARG A 186 0.42 -5.62 7.35
N HIS A 187 -0.47 -6.50 7.76
CA HIS A 187 -0.90 -7.63 6.92
C HIS A 187 -1.56 -7.13 5.63
N LEU A 188 -2.49 -6.18 5.71
CA LEU A 188 -3.13 -5.59 4.53
C LEU A 188 -2.13 -4.93 3.59
N TYR A 189 -1.14 -4.24 4.13
CA TYR A 189 -0.07 -3.62 3.34
C TYR A 189 0.79 -4.67 2.62
N ASN A 190 1.06 -5.80 3.27
CA ASN A 190 1.75 -6.93 2.65
C ASN A 190 0.90 -7.59 1.55
N GLU A 191 -0.42 -7.65 1.70
CA GLU A 191 -1.33 -8.13 0.65
C GLU A 191 -1.34 -7.17 -0.57
N VAL A 192 -1.25 -5.84 -0.33
CA VAL A 192 -1.00 -4.88 -1.42
C VAL A 192 0.29 -5.19 -2.14
N LYS A 193 1.40 -5.42 -1.40
CA LYS A 193 2.69 -5.78 -2.01
C LYS A 193 2.59 -7.06 -2.83
N LYS A 194 1.96 -8.10 -2.31
CA LYS A 194 1.77 -9.37 -3.03
C LYS A 194 0.98 -9.20 -4.33
N ARG A 195 -0.04 -8.35 -4.32
CA ARG A 195 -0.90 -8.15 -5.50
C ARG A 195 -0.25 -7.29 -6.58
N TYR A 196 0.54 -6.31 -6.18
CA TYR A 196 1.06 -5.29 -7.10
C TYR A 196 2.55 -5.38 -7.40
N ASN A 197 3.34 -6.08 -6.59
CA ASN A 197 4.74 -6.34 -6.88
C ASN A 197 4.88 -7.70 -7.58
N ASP A 198 5.69 -7.72 -8.63
CA ASP A 198 6.12 -8.94 -9.31
C ASP A 198 7.64 -9.07 -9.10
N TYR A 199 8.03 -9.89 -8.16
CA TYR A 199 9.44 -10.07 -7.80
C TYR A 199 10.21 -10.86 -8.85
N ASP A 200 9.55 -11.77 -9.58
CA ASP A 200 10.18 -12.58 -10.62
C ASP A 200 10.60 -11.71 -11.82
N ARG A 201 9.80 -10.69 -12.12
CA ARG A 201 10.09 -9.71 -13.15
C ARG A 201 10.78 -8.44 -12.63
N ASN A 202 11.19 -8.45 -11.37
CA ASN A 202 11.79 -7.29 -10.68
C ASN A 202 10.94 -6.00 -10.76
N ILE A 203 9.63 -6.17 -10.75
CA ILE A 203 8.64 -5.12 -10.86
C ILE A 203 8.13 -4.77 -9.46
N ILE A 204 8.71 -3.75 -8.85
CA ILE A 204 8.35 -3.31 -7.49
C ILE A 204 7.57 -2.00 -7.55
N LEU A 205 6.23 -2.08 -7.32
CA LEU A 205 5.32 -0.93 -7.31
C LEU A 205 5.22 -0.27 -5.95
N VAL A 206 5.28 -1.10 -4.92
CA VAL A 206 5.19 -0.70 -3.53
C VAL A 206 6.52 -1.04 -2.88
N PRO A 207 7.57 -0.18 -3.07
CA PRO A 207 8.91 -0.47 -2.55
C PRO A 207 8.98 -0.27 -1.04
N ASN A 208 8.16 0.62 -0.48
CA ASN A 208 8.24 1.02 0.92
C ASN A 208 7.79 -0.10 1.87
N SER A 209 8.41 -0.15 3.03
CA SER A 209 8.02 -0.99 4.15
C SER A 209 7.88 -0.15 5.42
N PRO A 210 6.83 0.68 5.54
CA PRO A 210 6.68 1.62 6.64
C PRO A 210 6.52 0.95 8.00
N PHE A 211 6.20 -0.35 8.01
CA PHE A 211 6.04 -1.18 9.21
C PHE A 211 7.35 -1.82 9.68
N ASP A 212 8.41 -1.80 8.85
CA ASP A 212 9.71 -2.37 9.24
C ASP A 212 10.35 -1.50 10.31
N ASN A 213 10.89 -2.17 11.34
CA ASN A 213 11.48 -1.50 12.51
C ASN A 213 10.52 -0.52 13.21
N LEU A 214 9.20 -0.74 13.12
CA LEU A 214 8.21 -0.02 13.90
C LEU A 214 8.07 -0.70 15.26
N GLU A 215 8.45 0.00 16.33
CA GLU A 215 8.28 -0.48 17.70
C GLU A 215 6.80 -0.45 18.07
N ILE A 216 6.23 -1.63 18.23
CA ILE A 216 4.84 -1.79 18.68
C ILE A 216 4.87 -2.10 20.18
N PRO A 217 4.09 -1.41 21.02
CA PRO A 217 4.00 -1.71 22.44
C PRO A 217 3.67 -3.19 22.65
N LYS A 218 4.49 -3.86 23.46
CA LYS A 218 4.25 -5.26 23.80
C LYS A 218 2.94 -5.41 24.56
N GLN A 219 2.21 -6.47 24.27
CA GLN A 219 1.03 -6.83 25.03
C GLN A 219 1.46 -7.21 26.45
N GLU A 220 0.77 -6.65 27.45
CA GLU A 220 0.92 -7.08 28.83
C GLU A 220 0.62 -8.57 28.95
N ALA A 221 1.45 -9.28 29.70
CA ALA A 221 1.23 -10.70 29.96
C ALA A 221 -0.15 -10.88 30.61
N THR A 222 -1.02 -11.60 29.94
CA THR A 222 -2.30 -12.00 30.53
C THR A 222 -2.02 -13.01 31.65
N ARG A 223 -2.42 -12.66 32.86
CA ARG A 223 -2.35 -13.60 34.00
C ARG A 223 -3.17 -14.85 33.61
N LYS A 224 -2.50 -15.96 33.40
CA LYS A 224 -3.18 -17.24 33.19
C LYS A 224 -4.03 -17.51 34.44
N ARG A 225 -5.33 -17.58 34.27
CA ARG A 225 -6.25 -17.98 35.32
C ARG A 225 -6.25 -19.49 35.36
N ALA A 226 -5.27 -20.07 36.02
CA ALA A 226 -5.36 -21.47 36.38
C ALA A 226 -6.56 -21.62 37.33
N ILE A 227 -7.51 -22.44 36.98
CA ILE A 227 -8.58 -22.84 37.89
C ILE A 227 -7.95 -23.86 38.83
N PRO A 228 -8.05 -23.67 40.16
CA PRO A 228 -7.54 -24.65 41.12
C PRO A 228 -8.17 -26.02 40.88
N ALA A 229 -7.39 -27.08 41.08
CA ALA A 229 -7.85 -28.45 40.84
C ALA A 229 -9.14 -28.78 41.62
N GLU A 230 -9.27 -28.25 42.84
CA GLU A 230 -10.47 -28.36 43.65
C GLU A 230 -11.73 -27.74 43.00
N ALA A 231 -11.56 -26.60 42.32
CA ALA A 231 -12.67 -25.98 41.62
C ALA A 231 -13.05 -26.79 40.35
N ILE A 232 -12.08 -27.41 39.66
CA ILE A 232 -12.32 -28.33 38.55
C ILE A 232 -13.09 -29.55 39.07
N LYS A 233 -12.67 -30.13 40.20
CA LYS A 233 -13.38 -31.25 40.85
C LYS A 233 -14.82 -30.91 41.18
N LYS A 234 -15.06 -29.72 41.80
CA LYS A 234 -16.42 -29.24 42.09
C LYS A 234 -17.27 -29.09 40.82
N ILE A 235 -16.69 -28.60 39.71
CA ILE A 235 -17.39 -28.47 38.42
C ILE A 235 -17.74 -29.86 37.85
N TRP A 236 -16.84 -30.81 38.01
CA TRP A 236 -17.04 -32.19 37.55
C TRP A 236 -18.13 -32.92 38.34
N GLU A 237 -18.22 -32.65 39.63
CA GLU A 237 -19.21 -33.23 40.57
C GLU A 237 -20.59 -32.56 40.51
N LEU A 238 -20.76 -31.46 39.72
CA LEU A 238 -22.05 -30.82 39.53
C LEU A 238 -23.03 -31.76 38.84
N PRO A 239 -24.27 -31.90 39.41
CA PRO A 239 -25.30 -32.74 38.80
C PRO A 239 -25.68 -32.19 37.42
N TYR A 240 -25.98 -33.11 36.49
CA TYR A 240 -26.49 -32.74 35.19
C TYR A 240 -27.78 -31.90 35.30
N GLN A 241 -27.78 -30.75 34.64
CA GLN A 241 -28.97 -29.91 34.59
C GLN A 241 -29.77 -30.24 33.32
N TYR A 242 -31.04 -30.47 33.45
CA TYR A 242 -31.96 -30.70 32.36
C TYR A 242 -32.71 -29.42 32.04
N ASN A 243 -33.06 -29.19 30.77
CA ASN A 243 -33.92 -28.09 30.39
C ASN A 243 -35.39 -28.48 30.68
N ASN A 244 -36.31 -27.51 30.58
CA ASN A 244 -37.75 -27.75 30.83
C ASN A 244 -38.38 -28.81 29.89
N THR A 245 -37.67 -29.28 28.87
CA THR A 245 -38.12 -30.34 27.94
C THR A 245 -37.48 -31.70 28.27
N GLY A 246 -36.77 -31.84 29.40
CA GLY A 246 -36.13 -33.09 29.83
C GLY A 246 -34.84 -33.45 29.06
N LYS A 247 -34.37 -32.59 28.16
CA LYS A 247 -33.09 -32.79 27.48
C LYS A 247 -31.92 -32.25 28.32
N GLU A 248 -30.82 -32.99 28.33
CA GLU A 248 -29.60 -32.53 28.98
C GLU A 248 -29.22 -31.12 28.49
N LYS A 249 -29.06 -30.20 29.44
CA LYS A 249 -28.55 -28.88 29.15
C LYS A 249 -27.04 -29.05 28.93
N LYS A 250 -26.55 -28.75 27.72
CA LYS A 250 -25.10 -28.68 27.51
C LYS A 250 -24.48 -27.83 28.59
N CYS A 251 -23.53 -28.41 29.32
CA CYS A 251 -22.80 -27.72 30.38
C CYS A 251 -22.36 -26.33 29.87
N PRO A 252 -22.65 -25.21 30.57
CA PRO A 252 -22.23 -23.90 30.13
C PRO A 252 -20.71 -23.75 30.09
N TYR A 253 -20.00 -24.72 30.65
CA TYR A 253 -18.55 -24.84 30.58
C TYR A 253 -18.22 -26.00 29.63
N ASN A 254 -18.25 -25.75 28.30
CA ASN A 254 -17.69 -26.69 27.34
C ASN A 254 -16.20 -26.88 27.63
N LEU A 255 -15.90 -27.91 28.40
CA LEU A 255 -14.57 -28.52 28.49
C LEU A 255 -14.48 -29.48 27.29
N ALA A 256 -14.29 -28.93 26.07
CA ALA A 256 -13.84 -29.64 24.89
C ALA A 256 -12.56 -28.96 24.40
#